data_e728797ecd6af80263112758bad46b41
#
_entry.id   e728797ecd6af80263112758bad46b41
#
_cell.length_a   1.000
_cell.length_b   1.000
_cell.length_c   1.000
_cell.angle_alpha   90.00
_cell.angle_beta   90.00
_cell.angle_gamma   90.00
#
_symmetry.space_group_name_H-M   'P 1'
#
loop_
_entity.id
_entity.type
_entity.pdbx_description
1 polymer ?
#
loop_
_entity_poly.entity_id
_entity_poly.type
_entity_poly.pdbx_seq_one_letter_code
_entity_poly.pdbx_strand_id
1 'polypeptide(L)'
;YEDANKEYQTQLLNAIKIPLMVYSGRIIQNYPLGLGIRAIIKTNQLVFEAVSKSGSDVYNILSTGQLNGLSIALLLSIKNVYGDTKGLDILLIDDPLQTIDDISAISLADLLTQQGIGQIILSTHEEAKATLLRYKFKHAGMSVREQNMQALYMKTVTEE
;
A
#
# COMPACT_ATOMS: atom_id res chain seq x y z
N TYR A 1 -11.15 29.51 -6.36
CA TYR A 1 -11.20 28.03 -6.43
C TYR A 1 -9.82 27.43 -6.61
N GLU A 2 -8.99 27.96 -7.51
CA GLU A 2 -7.64 27.44 -7.79
C GLU A 2 -6.70 27.58 -6.57
N ASP A 3 -6.73 28.68 -5.87
CA ASP A 3 -5.88 28.92 -4.71
C ASP A 3 -6.25 28.01 -3.53
N ALA A 4 -7.55 27.82 -3.28
CA ALA A 4 -8.02 26.89 -2.24
C ALA A 4 -7.66 25.43 -2.57
N ASN A 5 -7.70 25.05 -3.85
CA ASN A 5 -7.29 23.70 -4.27
C ASN A 5 -5.78 23.49 -4.09
N LYS A 6 -4.95 24.49 -4.43
CA LYS A 6 -3.50 24.43 -4.22
C LYS A 6 -3.13 24.35 -2.74
N GLU A 7 -3.81 25.12 -1.91
CA GLU A 7 -3.61 25.08 -0.47
C GLU A 7 -3.97 23.71 0.11
N TYR A 8 -5.12 23.15 -0.26
CA TYR A 8 -5.54 21.82 0.15
C TYR A 8 -4.55 20.73 -0.29
N GLN A 9 -4.11 20.75 -1.56
CA GLN A 9 -3.11 19.81 -2.07
C GLN A 9 -1.78 19.90 -1.30
N THR A 10 -1.36 21.11 -0.98
CA THR A 10 -0.12 21.34 -0.21
C THR A 10 -0.25 20.81 1.21
N GLN A 11 -1.39 21.05 1.88
CA GLN A 11 -1.67 20.52 3.21
C GLN A 11 -1.71 18.98 3.20
N LEU A 12 -2.38 18.37 2.23
CA LEU A 12 -2.44 16.92 2.06
C LEU A 12 -1.03 16.32 1.91
N LEU A 13 -0.23 16.86 0.99
CA LEU A 13 1.13 16.35 0.74
C LEU A 13 2.05 16.52 1.97
N ASN A 14 1.92 17.62 2.69
CA ASN A 14 2.69 17.82 3.92
C ASN A 14 2.29 16.80 5.00
N ALA A 15 1.02 16.50 5.12
CA ALA A 15 0.50 15.55 6.11
C ALA A 15 0.98 14.10 5.82
N ILE A 16 0.94 13.67 4.57
CA ILE A 16 1.35 12.30 4.19
C ILE A 16 2.86 12.13 3.96
N LYS A 17 3.64 13.22 3.97
CA LYS A 17 5.06 13.22 3.61
C LYS A 17 5.90 12.19 4.36
N ILE A 18 5.79 12.16 5.67
CA ILE A 18 6.56 11.24 6.53
C ILE A 18 6.07 9.80 6.38
N PRO A 19 4.74 9.51 6.53
CA PRO A 19 4.23 8.16 6.30
C PRO A 19 4.61 7.61 4.93
N LEU A 20 4.47 8.40 3.86
CA LEU A 20 4.80 7.96 2.50
C LEU A 20 6.28 7.59 2.36
N MET A 21 7.17 8.41 2.91
CA MET A 21 8.61 8.12 2.89
C MET A 21 8.93 6.82 3.63
N VAL A 22 8.36 6.63 4.81
CA VAL A 22 8.59 5.43 5.62
C VAL A 22 8.01 4.19 4.96
N TYR A 23 6.76 4.25 4.50
CA TYR A 23 6.07 3.09 3.95
C TYR A 23 6.64 2.69 2.59
N SER A 24 6.93 3.65 1.70
CA SER A 24 7.56 3.35 0.43
C SER A 24 8.97 2.78 0.62
N GLY A 25 9.76 3.30 1.55
CA GLY A 25 11.08 2.76 1.87
C GLY A 25 11.02 1.32 2.39
N ARG A 26 10.02 0.98 3.20
CA ARG A 26 9.82 -0.38 3.72
C ARG A 26 9.33 -1.36 2.67
N ILE A 27 8.41 -0.95 1.80
CA ILE A 27 7.81 -1.84 0.78
C ILE A 27 8.77 -2.02 -0.39
N ILE A 28 9.32 -0.93 -0.95
CA ILE A 28 10.10 -0.98 -2.19
C ILE A 28 11.51 -1.51 -1.94
N GLN A 29 12.10 -1.23 -0.79
CA GLN A 29 13.45 -1.66 -0.37
C GLN A 29 14.55 -1.41 -1.41
N ASN A 30 14.43 -0.32 -2.16
CA ASN A 30 15.40 0.04 -3.18
C ASN A 30 16.48 0.95 -2.60
N TYR A 31 17.56 0.37 -2.10
CA TYR A 31 18.68 1.09 -1.47
C TYR A 31 19.28 2.20 -2.34
N PRO A 32 19.44 2.07 -3.67
CA PRO A 32 19.92 3.18 -4.52
C PRO A 32 18.99 4.41 -4.52
N LEU A 33 17.69 4.24 -4.23
CA LEU A 33 16.73 5.33 -4.12
C LEU A 33 16.70 5.97 -2.73
N GLY A 34 17.44 5.43 -1.76
CA GLY A 34 17.51 5.92 -0.39
C GLY A 34 16.35 5.45 0.48
N LEU A 35 16.05 6.22 1.54
CA LEU A 35 15.10 5.85 2.59
C LEU A 35 13.63 5.99 2.21
N GLY A 36 13.31 6.03 0.92
CA GLY A 36 11.93 6.10 0.47
C GLY A 36 11.68 7.17 -0.57
N ILE A 37 10.39 7.42 -0.82
CA ILE A 37 9.93 8.32 -1.87
C ILE A 37 9.12 9.45 -1.23
N ARG A 38 9.29 10.66 -1.73
CA ARG A 38 8.50 11.83 -1.36
C ARG A 38 7.63 12.29 -2.53
N ALA A 39 6.43 12.75 -2.24
CA ALA A 39 5.56 13.41 -3.19
C ALA A 39 5.72 14.93 -3.09
N ILE A 40 5.86 15.59 -4.21
CA ILE A 40 5.96 17.05 -4.32
C ILE A 40 5.13 17.57 -5.48
N ILE A 41 4.76 18.86 -5.45
CA ILE A 41 4.13 19.53 -6.59
C ILE A 41 5.20 20.32 -7.34
N LYS A 42 5.39 20.00 -8.62
CA LYS A 42 6.19 20.77 -9.57
C LYS A 42 5.32 21.18 -10.75
N THR A 43 5.33 22.45 -11.10
CA THR A 43 4.61 22.97 -12.29
C THR A 43 3.15 22.48 -12.33
N ASN A 44 2.46 22.50 -11.17
CA ASN A 44 1.06 22.04 -11.02
C ASN A 44 0.85 20.52 -11.24
N GLN A 45 1.91 19.71 -11.21
CA GLN A 45 1.86 18.27 -11.35
C GLN A 45 2.42 17.59 -10.11
N LEU A 46 1.82 16.47 -9.71
CA LEU A 46 2.32 15.61 -8.66
C LEU A 46 3.50 14.80 -9.20
N VAL A 47 4.66 14.97 -8.55
CA VAL A 47 5.90 14.28 -8.91
C VAL A 47 6.38 13.47 -7.71
N PHE A 48 6.82 12.25 -7.96
CA PHE A 48 7.42 11.39 -6.95
C PHE A 48 8.94 11.38 -7.12
N GLU A 49 9.65 11.76 -6.07
CA GLU A 49 11.12 11.81 -6.06
C GLU A 49 11.71 10.87 -5.03
N ALA A 50 12.84 10.25 -5.35
CA ALA A 50 13.65 9.54 -4.36
C ALA A 50 14.23 10.52 -3.35
N VAL A 51 14.24 10.16 -2.06
CA VAL A 51 14.80 11.02 -1.01
C VAL A 51 16.28 11.25 -1.21
N SER A 52 17.02 10.28 -1.77
CA SER A 52 18.47 10.37 -2.03
C SER A 52 18.84 11.18 -3.28
N LYS A 53 17.93 11.34 -4.23
CA LYS A 53 18.14 12.05 -5.49
C LYS A 53 17.02 13.03 -5.77
N SER A 54 17.19 14.26 -5.33
CA SER A 54 16.26 15.32 -5.68
C SER A 54 16.33 15.64 -7.18
N GLY A 55 15.18 15.77 -7.82
CA GLY A 55 15.06 16.21 -9.21
C GLY A 55 14.74 15.13 -10.24
N SER A 56 14.82 13.85 -9.90
CA SER A 56 14.44 12.76 -10.81
C SER A 56 13.10 12.18 -10.42
N ASP A 57 12.14 12.19 -11.35
CA ASP A 57 10.87 11.50 -11.17
C ASP A 57 11.12 9.99 -11.13
N VAL A 58 10.75 9.36 -10.02
CA VAL A 58 10.92 7.91 -9.82
C VAL A 58 10.01 7.07 -10.71
N TYR A 59 8.96 7.66 -11.27
CA TYR A 59 8.01 6.96 -12.13
C TYR A 59 8.70 6.29 -13.34
N ASN A 60 9.77 6.90 -13.83
CA ASN A 60 10.56 6.39 -14.95
C ASN A 60 11.69 5.42 -14.53
N ILE A 61 11.89 5.22 -13.24
CA ILE A 61 13.01 4.43 -12.70
C ILE A 61 12.50 3.15 -12.03
N LEU A 62 11.27 3.17 -11.48
CA LEU A 62 10.69 2.06 -10.75
C LEU A 62 10.17 0.98 -11.70
N SER A 63 10.37 -0.29 -11.31
CA SER A 63 9.68 -1.42 -11.93
C SER A 63 8.18 -1.39 -11.66
N THR A 64 7.40 -2.17 -12.41
CA THR A 64 5.95 -2.30 -12.20
C THR A 64 5.61 -2.71 -10.76
N GLY A 65 6.34 -3.67 -10.20
CA GLY A 65 6.15 -4.10 -8.81
C GLY A 65 6.46 -3.01 -7.79
N GLN A 66 7.51 -2.22 -8.04
CA GLN A 66 7.86 -1.08 -7.20
C GLN A 66 6.83 0.06 -7.30
N LEU A 67 6.26 0.30 -8.49
CA LEU A 67 5.15 1.25 -8.66
C LEU A 67 3.89 0.80 -7.93
N ASN A 68 3.57 -0.50 -7.97
CA ASN A 68 2.48 -1.07 -7.17
C ASN A 68 2.75 -0.87 -5.66
N GLY A 69 3.96 -1.17 -5.21
CA GLY A 69 4.38 -0.90 -3.83
C GLY A 69 4.26 0.57 -3.42
N LEU A 70 4.60 1.50 -4.33
CA LEU A 70 4.42 2.94 -4.10
C LEU A 70 2.94 3.32 -3.97
N SER A 71 2.07 2.76 -4.82
CA SER A 71 0.63 3.00 -4.77
C SER A 71 0.03 2.54 -3.43
N ILE A 72 0.45 1.36 -2.94
CA ILE A 72 0.04 0.84 -1.64
C ILE A 72 0.58 1.73 -0.51
N ALA A 73 1.85 2.16 -0.58
CA ALA A 73 2.43 3.08 0.39
C ALA A 73 1.67 4.40 0.47
N LEU A 74 1.23 4.94 -0.66
CA LEU A 74 0.41 6.15 -0.73
C LEU A 74 -0.97 5.93 -0.09
N LEU A 75 -1.64 4.83 -0.42
CA LEU A 75 -2.93 4.45 0.16
C LEU A 75 -2.85 4.36 1.69
N LEU A 76 -1.84 3.65 2.20
CA LEU A 76 -1.62 3.49 3.64
C LEU A 76 -1.26 4.82 4.31
N SER A 77 -0.53 5.70 3.62
CA SER A 77 -0.20 7.03 4.14
C SER A 77 -1.42 7.91 4.30
N ILE A 78 -2.32 7.90 3.32
CA ILE A 78 -3.60 8.60 3.37
C ILE A 78 -4.47 8.02 4.50
N LYS A 79 -4.58 6.69 4.58
CA LYS A 79 -5.31 6.01 5.66
C LYS A 79 -4.75 6.38 7.04
N ASN A 80 -3.43 6.43 7.20
CA ASN A 80 -2.79 6.78 8.47
C ASN A 80 -3.12 8.21 8.93
N VAL A 81 -3.19 9.16 8.00
CA VAL A 81 -3.42 10.57 8.32
C VAL A 81 -4.91 10.90 8.47
N TYR A 82 -5.76 10.29 7.66
CA TYR A 82 -7.18 10.64 7.55
C TYR A 82 -8.14 9.54 8.00
N GLY A 83 -7.63 8.35 8.36
CA GLY A 83 -8.43 7.19 8.69
C GLY A 83 -9.11 7.22 10.08
N ASP A 84 -8.80 8.21 10.89
CA ASP A 84 -9.30 8.35 12.28
C ASP A 84 -10.74 8.93 12.37
N THR A 85 -11.43 9.03 11.23
CA THR A 85 -12.83 9.42 11.22
C THR A 85 -13.67 8.29 11.81
N LYS A 86 -14.52 8.64 12.77
CA LYS A 86 -15.50 7.76 13.43
C LYS A 86 -16.38 7.03 12.41
N GLY A 87 -15.88 5.98 11.80
CA GLY A 87 -16.52 5.28 10.69
C GLY A 87 -16.00 3.88 10.51
N LEU A 88 -16.19 3.37 9.31
CA LEU A 88 -15.81 2.05 8.90
C LEU A 88 -14.27 1.92 8.83
N ASP A 89 -13.66 1.23 9.80
CA ASP A 89 -12.22 0.99 9.81
C ASP A 89 -11.86 -0.28 9.02
N ILE A 90 -12.12 -0.22 7.70
CA ILE A 90 -11.86 -1.30 6.76
C ILE A 90 -10.86 -0.86 5.71
N LEU A 91 -9.91 -1.73 5.39
CA LEU A 91 -9.00 -1.62 4.27
C LEU A 91 -9.26 -2.76 3.29
N LEU A 92 -9.63 -2.41 2.06
CA LEU A 92 -9.82 -3.37 0.96
C LEU A 92 -8.72 -3.14 -0.07
N ILE A 93 -7.97 -4.20 -0.39
CA ILE A 93 -6.92 -4.16 -1.42
C ILE A 93 -7.06 -5.39 -2.31
N ASP A 94 -7.25 -5.15 -3.60
CA ASP A 94 -7.33 -6.20 -4.59
C ASP A 94 -5.94 -6.53 -5.13
N ASP A 95 -5.54 -7.77 -4.96
CA ASP A 95 -4.29 -8.39 -5.41
C ASP A 95 -3.01 -7.54 -5.19
N PRO A 96 -2.74 -7.10 -3.95
CA PRO A 96 -1.63 -6.18 -3.67
C PRO A 96 -0.25 -6.78 -3.96
N LEU A 97 -0.17 -8.10 -4.13
CA LEU A 97 1.09 -8.83 -4.25
C LEU A 97 1.43 -9.27 -5.68
N GLN A 98 0.56 -9.00 -6.66
CA GLN A 98 0.67 -9.53 -8.02
C GLN A 98 2.00 -9.20 -8.68
N THR A 99 2.72 -8.26 -8.50
CA THR A 99 3.98 -7.92 -9.17
C THR A 99 5.11 -7.62 -8.19
N ILE A 100 4.82 -7.82 -6.91
CA ILE A 100 5.74 -7.53 -5.81
C ILE A 100 6.59 -8.78 -5.53
N ASP A 101 7.89 -8.59 -5.36
CA ASP A 101 8.81 -9.65 -4.96
C ASP A 101 8.55 -10.13 -3.51
N ASP A 102 9.08 -11.30 -3.15
CA ASP A 102 8.81 -11.94 -1.88
C ASP A 102 9.27 -11.10 -0.67
N ILE A 103 10.38 -10.36 -0.80
CA ILE A 103 10.91 -9.53 0.28
C ILE A 103 9.97 -8.34 0.52
N SER A 104 9.56 -7.69 -0.55
CA SER A 104 8.58 -6.60 -0.51
C SER A 104 7.21 -7.08 0.00
N ALA A 105 6.78 -8.31 -0.37
CA ALA A 105 5.55 -8.92 0.13
C ALA A 105 5.59 -9.16 1.65
N ILE A 106 6.72 -9.67 2.16
CA ILE A 106 6.95 -9.84 3.60
C ILE A 106 6.86 -8.48 4.32
N SER A 107 7.54 -7.47 3.78
CA SER A 107 7.56 -6.13 4.37
C SER A 107 6.19 -5.46 4.36
N LEU A 108 5.41 -5.66 3.28
CA LEU A 108 4.03 -5.19 3.21
C LEU A 108 3.16 -5.87 4.27
N ALA A 109 3.27 -7.21 4.41
CA ALA A 109 2.53 -7.95 5.43
C ALA A 109 2.84 -7.43 6.84
N ASP A 110 4.12 -7.25 7.16
CA ASP A 110 4.55 -6.71 8.46
C ASP A 110 4.07 -5.26 8.66
N LEU A 111 4.04 -4.46 7.61
CA LEU A 111 3.52 -3.10 7.68
C LEU A 111 2.02 -3.09 7.98
N LEU A 112 1.24 -3.94 7.30
CA LEU A 112 -0.21 -4.05 7.50
C LEU A 112 -0.58 -4.46 8.94
N THR A 113 0.20 -5.36 9.55
CA THR A 113 -0.03 -5.76 10.96
C THR A 113 0.18 -4.63 11.96
N GLN A 114 0.93 -3.59 11.59
CA GLN A 114 1.28 -2.46 12.45
C GLN A 114 0.35 -1.25 12.30
N GLN A 115 -0.60 -1.28 11.34
CA GLN A 115 -1.45 -0.12 11.06
C GLN A 115 -2.63 0.06 12.03
N GLY A 116 -2.92 -0.92 12.90
CA GLY A 116 -4.07 -0.85 13.81
C GLY A 116 -5.42 -0.81 13.10
N ILE A 117 -5.51 -1.33 11.88
CA ILE A 117 -6.74 -1.34 11.07
C ILE A 117 -7.69 -2.41 11.61
N GLY A 118 -8.96 -2.04 11.83
CA GLY A 118 -9.96 -2.93 12.41
C GLY A 118 -10.27 -4.15 11.55
N GLN A 119 -10.33 -3.99 10.22
CA GLN A 119 -10.51 -5.09 9.28
C GLN A 119 -9.71 -4.87 8.00
N ILE A 120 -8.96 -5.90 7.59
CA ILE A 120 -8.25 -5.91 6.31
C ILE A 120 -8.83 -7.01 5.45
N ILE A 121 -9.24 -6.67 4.23
CA ILE A 121 -9.73 -7.60 3.20
C ILE A 121 -8.74 -7.55 2.05
N LEU A 122 -8.09 -8.68 1.77
CA LEU A 122 -7.12 -8.82 0.69
C LEU A 122 -7.56 -9.94 -0.25
N SER A 123 -7.50 -9.71 -1.55
CA SER A 123 -7.55 -10.77 -2.54
C SER A 123 -6.14 -11.13 -3.00
N THR A 124 -5.94 -12.33 -3.48
CA THR A 124 -4.75 -12.76 -4.24
C THR A 124 -5.07 -14.02 -5.01
N HIS A 125 -4.46 -14.16 -6.18
CA HIS A 125 -4.54 -15.37 -7.00
C HIS A 125 -3.34 -16.32 -6.78
N GLU A 126 -2.34 -15.91 -5.98
CA GLU A 126 -1.13 -16.69 -5.69
C GLU A 126 -1.24 -17.39 -4.32
N GLU A 127 -1.39 -18.71 -4.31
CA GLU A 127 -1.55 -19.52 -3.10
C GLU A 127 -0.36 -19.40 -2.13
N ALA A 128 0.86 -19.33 -2.66
CA ALA A 128 2.05 -19.13 -1.84
C ALA A 128 2.02 -17.82 -1.07
N LYS A 129 1.62 -16.74 -1.72
CA LYS A 129 1.48 -15.41 -1.10
C LYS A 129 0.31 -15.36 -0.12
N ALA A 130 -0.82 -16.02 -0.43
CA ALA A 130 -1.92 -16.16 0.53
C ALA A 130 -1.46 -16.87 1.81
N THR A 131 -0.69 -17.95 1.67
CA THR A 131 -0.12 -18.70 2.81
C THR A 131 0.83 -17.84 3.62
N LEU A 132 1.70 -17.05 2.99
CA LEU A 132 2.60 -16.11 3.64
C LEU A 132 1.82 -15.06 4.47
N LEU A 133 0.81 -14.41 3.85
CA LEU A 133 -0.03 -13.42 4.52
C LEU A 133 -0.75 -14.03 5.73
N ARG A 134 -1.35 -15.21 5.54
CA ARG A 134 -2.02 -15.93 6.63
C ARG A 134 -1.07 -16.21 7.80
N TYR A 135 0.13 -16.68 7.51
CA TYR A 135 1.15 -16.94 8.52
C TYR A 135 1.52 -15.65 9.28
N LYS A 136 1.83 -14.58 8.56
CA LYS A 136 2.24 -13.29 9.13
C LYS A 136 1.16 -12.69 10.02
N PHE A 137 -0.09 -12.66 9.55
CA PHE A 137 -1.20 -12.10 10.30
C PHE A 137 -1.52 -12.92 11.56
N LYS A 138 -1.51 -14.26 11.47
CA LYS A 138 -1.70 -15.11 12.64
C LYS A 138 -0.57 -14.94 13.65
N HIS A 139 0.67 -14.85 13.18
CA HIS A 139 1.82 -14.64 14.07
C HIS A 139 1.77 -13.27 14.78
N ALA A 140 1.18 -12.27 14.13
CA ALA A 140 0.91 -10.96 14.74
C ALA A 140 -0.34 -10.95 15.67
N GLY A 141 -0.98 -12.08 15.91
CA GLY A 141 -2.15 -12.20 16.79
C GLY A 141 -3.47 -11.78 16.13
N MET A 142 -3.50 -11.59 14.81
CA MET A 142 -4.73 -11.24 14.09
C MET A 142 -5.61 -12.46 13.84
N SER A 143 -6.94 -12.30 13.92
CA SER A 143 -7.89 -13.31 13.46
C SER A 143 -7.92 -13.33 11.92
N VAL A 144 -7.69 -14.49 11.33
CA VAL A 144 -7.63 -14.64 9.87
C VAL A 144 -8.69 -15.62 9.39
N ARG A 145 -9.53 -15.17 8.44
CA ARG A 145 -10.44 -16.01 7.68
C ARG A 145 -10.01 -16.03 6.22
N GLU A 146 -9.88 -17.23 5.68
CA GLU A 146 -9.54 -17.44 4.27
C GLU A 146 -10.73 -18.03 3.54
N GLN A 147 -10.95 -17.62 2.29
CA GLN A 147 -12.00 -18.12 1.44
C GLN A 147 -11.50 -18.32 0.01
N ASN A 148 -11.61 -19.55 -0.48
CA ASN A 148 -11.33 -19.84 -1.88
C ASN A 148 -12.58 -19.54 -2.72
N MET A 149 -12.51 -18.50 -3.55
CA MET A 149 -13.64 -18.03 -4.36
C MET A 149 -14.01 -19.02 -5.47
N GLN A 150 -13.05 -19.77 -6.02
CA GLN A 150 -13.34 -20.80 -7.02
C GLN A 150 -14.13 -21.95 -6.41
N ALA A 151 -13.72 -22.41 -5.22
CA ALA A 151 -14.45 -23.48 -4.52
C ALA A 151 -15.87 -23.02 -4.10
N LEU A 152 -16.03 -21.75 -3.76
CA LEU A 152 -17.34 -21.19 -3.47
C LEU A 152 -18.25 -21.20 -4.71
N TYR A 153 -17.73 -20.69 -5.84
CA TYR A 153 -18.46 -20.64 -7.10
C TYR A 153 -18.91 -22.03 -7.57
N MET A 154 -18.00 -23.02 -7.48
CA MET A 154 -18.32 -24.40 -7.87
C MET A 154 -19.44 -25.01 -7.00
N LYS A 155 -19.50 -24.72 -5.71
CA LYS A 155 -20.61 -25.16 -4.84
C LYS A 155 -21.93 -24.57 -5.26
N THR A 156 -21.98 -23.27 -5.59
CA THR A 156 -23.20 -22.59 -5.99
C THR A 156 -23.76 -23.15 -7.31
N VAL A 157 -22.88 -23.48 -8.28
CA VAL A 157 -23.27 -24.02 -9.59
C VAL A 157 -23.72 -25.49 -9.52
N THR A 158 -23.26 -26.25 -8.52
CA THR A 158 -23.68 -27.68 -8.37
C THR A 158 -24.91 -27.86 -7.53
N GLU A 159 -25.43 -26.82 -6.87
CA GLU A 159 -26.65 -26.84 -6.07
C GLU A 159 -27.87 -26.32 -6.86
N GLU A 160 -27.71 -25.87 -8.10
CA GLU A 160 -28.78 -25.57 -9.08
C GLU A 160 -29.01 -26.78 -10.02
#